data_18e5ef0bb97aba19ff8827da4483e807
#
_entry.id   18e5ef0bb97aba19ff8827da4483e807
#
_cell.length_a   1.000
_cell.length_b   1.000
_cell.length_c   1.000
_cell.angle_alpha   90.00
_cell.angle_beta   90.00
_cell.angle_gamma   90.00
#
_symmetry.space_group_name_H-M   'P 1'
#
loop_
_entity.id
_entity.type
_entity.pdbx_description
1 polymer ?
#
loop_
_entity_poly.entity_id
_entity_poly.type
_entity_poly.pdbx_seq_one_letter_code
_entity_poly.pdbx_strand_id
1 'polypeptide(L)'
;MADEPCSSGRPEREEQSADETVSLVDTVEDPLLDWVGAEPRGISSVYSRRNRRPYVVLEVGHGQPGFQKNFVVTRPTFTARICSVFPEYSFPMYEIAFKDLGLQLPFSDFQVGVFSHLGLAPSQLHPNSLAFIRAFELTCRFLRIGVTIPLFFRVFHLQRQSRGGKHSWVSLKQSKRLFRMYMDSVRGFKDKWYVVRPVTKPL
;
A
#
# COMPACT_ATOMS: atom_id res chain seq x y z
N MET A 1 42.69 58.75 38.57
CA MET A 1 41.67 59.11 37.57
C MET A 1 41.45 57.88 36.72
N ALA A 2 40.36 57.19 36.97
CA ALA A 2 40.02 55.93 36.38
C ALA A 2 38.95 56.18 35.31
N ASP A 3 39.19 55.66 34.12
CA ASP A 3 38.15 55.57 33.08
C ASP A 3 37.79 54.11 32.89
N GLU A 4 36.56 53.78 33.24
CA GLU A 4 35.93 52.51 32.92
C GLU A 4 35.33 52.58 31.50
N PRO A 5 35.46 51.57 30.67
CA PRO A 5 34.65 51.48 29.46
C PRO A 5 33.40 50.63 29.73
N CYS A 6 32.29 51.25 29.36
CA CYS A 6 30.95 50.72 29.33
C CYS A 6 30.84 49.49 28.43
N SER A 7 30.47 48.35 29.00
CA SER A 7 30.14 47.12 28.29
C SER A 7 28.65 47.10 27.94
N SER A 8 28.31 47.30 26.68
CA SER A 8 26.98 47.14 26.16
C SER A 8 26.75 45.65 25.82
N GLY A 9 26.12 44.94 26.72
CA GLY A 9 25.62 43.58 26.48
C GLY A 9 24.42 43.62 25.52
N ARG A 10 24.60 43.01 24.38
CA ARG A 10 23.52 42.66 23.45
C ARG A 10 22.86 41.38 23.95
N PRO A 11 21.55 41.27 24.08
CA PRO A 11 20.92 40.01 24.39
C PRO A 11 20.97 39.12 23.15
N GLU A 12 21.63 37.99 23.28
CA GLU A 12 21.55 36.89 22.32
C GLU A 12 20.10 36.36 22.32
N ARG A 13 19.43 36.50 21.19
CA ARG A 13 18.20 35.80 20.93
C ARG A 13 18.56 34.33 20.73
N GLU A 14 18.26 33.53 21.72
CA GLU A 14 18.11 32.11 21.55
C GLU A 14 16.97 31.86 20.57
N GLU A 15 17.32 31.58 19.33
CA GLU A 15 16.42 30.90 18.38
C GLU A 15 16.18 29.47 18.91
N GLN A 16 15.13 29.34 19.71
CA GLN A 16 14.55 28.02 19.93
C GLN A 16 14.00 27.51 18.60
N SER A 17 14.82 26.70 17.92
CA SER A 17 14.36 25.84 16.86
C SER A 17 13.42 24.81 17.52
N ALA A 18 12.14 25.09 17.47
CA ALA A 18 11.11 24.11 17.70
C ALA A 18 11.24 23.05 16.60
N ASP A 19 12.06 22.07 16.86
CA ASP A 19 12.01 20.77 16.17
C ASP A 19 10.66 20.15 16.57
N GLU A 20 9.64 20.44 15.77
CA GLU A 20 8.39 19.68 15.76
C GLU A 20 8.75 18.25 15.34
N THR A 21 9.25 17.49 16.27
CA THR A 21 9.13 16.03 16.27
C THR A 21 7.65 15.71 16.32
N VAL A 22 7.00 15.76 15.14
CA VAL A 22 5.65 15.23 14.96
C VAL A 22 5.72 13.79 15.42
N SER A 23 5.23 13.61 16.62
CA SER A 23 5.18 12.36 17.35
C SER A 23 4.62 11.28 16.43
N LEU A 24 5.41 10.24 16.20
CA LEU A 24 4.99 8.95 15.60
C LEU A 24 3.87 8.27 16.43
N VAL A 25 3.41 8.91 17.48
CA VAL A 25 2.47 8.38 18.48
C VAL A 25 1.05 8.27 17.92
N ASP A 26 0.62 9.14 17.01
CA ASP A 26 -0.79 9.23 16.60
C ASP A 26 -1.32 8.04 15.81
N THR A 27 -0.45 7.23 15.20
CA THR A 27 -0.88 5.99 14.48
C THR A 27 -0.72 4.73 15.32
N VAL A 28 -0.07 4.82 16.48
CA VAL A 28 0.16 3.66 17.36
C VAL A 28 -1.06 3.40 18.26
N GLU A 29 -1.86 4.41 18.54
CA GLU A 29 -2.96 4.36 19.51
C GLU A 29 -4.37 4.37 18.89
N ASP A 30 -4.50 4.24 17.56
CA ASP A 30 -5.81 4.12 16.93
C ASP A 30 -6.42 2.74 17.24
N PRO A 31 -7.51 2.67 18.03
CA PRO A 31 -8.16 1.40 18.38
C PRO A 31 -8.61 0.59 17.16
N LEU A 32 -8.92 1.26 16.05
CA LEU A 32 -9.29 0.62 14.80
C LEU A 32 -8.13 -0.17 14.17
N LEU A 33 -6.90 0.13 14.57
CA LEU A 33 -5.68 -0.51 14.08
C LEU A 33 -5.07 -1.51 15.07
N ASP A 34 -5.74 -1.85 16.14
CA ASP A 34 -5.20 -2.77 17.16
C ASP A 34 -4.85 -4.16 16.61
N TRP A 35 -5.51 -4.60 15.56
CA TRP A 35 -5.21 -5.83 14.86
C TRP A 35 -3.95 -5.76 13.98
N VAL A 36 -3.43 -4.56 13.71
CA VAL A 36 -2.27 -4.34 12.82
C VAL A 36 -0.98 -4.56 13.58
N GLY A 37 -0.06 -5.34 13.01
CA GLY A 37 1.29 -5.53 13.54
C GLY A 37 2.13 -4.25 13.49
N ALA A 38 3.18 -4.20 14.29
CA ALA A 38 4.06 -3.03 14.39
C ALA A 38 4.71 -2.65 13.04
N GLU A 39 5.06 -3.63 12.21
CA GLU A 39 5.75 -3.37 10.93
C GLU A 39 4.91 -2.51 9.97
N PRO A 40 3.64 -2.83 9.64
CA PRO A 40 2.83 -1.96 8.78
C PRO A 40 2.63 -0.55 9.34
N ARG A 41 2.58 -0.38 10.66
CA ARG A 41 2.46 0.93 11.33
C ARG A 41 3.68 1.82 11.12
N GLY A 42 4.85 1.25 10.89
CA GLY A 42 6.10 1.98 10.64
C GLY A 42 6.36 2.32 9.17
N ILE A 43 5.63 1.73 8.21
CA ILE A 43 5.96 1.85 6.79
C ILE A 43 5.37 3.11 6.18
N SER A 44 6.23 4.09 5.92
CA SER A 44 5.94 5.24 5.05
C SER A 44 6.30 4.93 3.60
N SER A 45 5.71 5.65 2.66
CA SER A 45 6.09 5.53 1.26
C SER A 45 7.33 6.36 0.94
N VAL A 46 8.26 5.80 0.17
CA VAL A 46 9.41 6.55 -0.38
C VAL A 46 8.96 7.69 -1.31
N TYR A 47 7.71 7.64 -1.78
CA TYR A 47 7.14 8.64 -2.66
C TYR A 47 6.52 9.82 -1.92
N SER A 48 6.38 9.78 -0.59
CA SER A 48 5.77 10.82 0.25
C SER A 48 6.67 12.02 0.54
N ARG A 49 7.91 12.06 0.02
CA ARG A 49 8.88 13.13 0.32
C ARG A 49 8.35 14.53 0.01
N ARG A 50 8.58 15.48 0.92
CA ARG A 50 8.04 16.85 0.98
C ARG A 50 8.16 17.70 -0.30
N ASN A 51 9.10 17.44 -1.20
CA ASN A 51 9.44 18.33 -2.31
C ASN A 51 9.14 17.76 -3.71
N ARG A 52 8.31 16.76 -3.84
CA ARG A 52 7.91 16.25 -5.16
C ARG A 52 6.43 16.50 -5.41
N ARG A 53 6.11 16.94 -6.65
CA ARG A 53 4.74 17.21 -7.09
C ARG A 53 3.79 16.07 -6.69
N PRO A 54 2.59 16.36 -6.14
CA PRO A 54 1.72 15.37 -5.51
C PRO A 54 1.12 14.33 -6.46
N TYR A 55 1.31 14.46 -7.76
CA TYR A 55 0.62 13.64 -8.73
C TYR A 55 1.60 12.88 -9.61
N VAL A 56 1.58 11.56 -9.52
CA VAL A 56 1.98 10.67 -10.60
C VAL A 56 0.69 10.08 -11.14
N VAL A 57 0.25 10.55 -12.27
CA VAL A 57 -0.75 9.81 -13.05
C VAL A 57 0.03 8.64 -13.63
N LEU A 58 0.00 7.50 -12.95
CA LEU A 58 0.30 6.27 -13.61
C LEU A 58 -0.86 6.06 -14.58
N GLU A 59 -0.58 6.09 -15.87
CA GLU A 59 -1.52 5.62 -16.86
C GLU A 59 -1.67 4.10 -16.68
N VAL A 60 -2.52 3.74 -15.73
CA VAL A 60 -2.88 2.35 -15.48
C VAL A 60 -3.99 2.00 -16.46
N GLY A 61 -3.59 1.75 -17.67
CA GLY A 61 -4.52 1.38 -18.71
C GLY A 61 -3.82 1.48 -20.06
N HIS A 62 -3.47 0.36 -20.66
CA HIS A 62 -2.91 0.35 -21.99
C HIS A 62 -3.95 0.86 -22.99
N GLY A 63 -3.70 2.02 -23.57
CA GLY A 63 -3.88 2.45 -24.96
C GLY A 63 -5.11 2.02 -25.76
N GLN A 64 -6.20 1.58 -25.15
CA GLN A 64 -7.43 1.35 -25.89
C GLN A 64 -8.18 2.67 -26.06
N PRO A 65 -8.54 3.06 -27.29
CA PRO A 65 -9.37 4.23 -27.52
C PRO A 65 -10.70 4.07 -26.77
N GLY A 66 -11.04 5.02 -25.90
CA GLY A 66 -12.28 5.01 -25.10
C GLY A 66 -12.14 4.56 -23.66
N PHE A 67 -10.94 4.25 -23.18
CA PHE A 67 -10.72 3.95 -21.76
C PHE A 67 -10.85 5.22 -20.93
N GLN A 68 -11.96 5.38 -20.25
CA GLN A 68 -12.11 6.46 -19.27
C GLN A 68 -11.17 6.21 -18.10
N LYS A 69 -10.40 7.23 -17.73
CA LYS A 69 -9.52 7.20 -16.54
C LYS A 69 -10.39 7.15 -15.29
N ASN A 70 -10.83 5.96 -14.91
CA ASN A 70 -11.73 5.79 -13.75
C ASN A 70 -10.99 5.85 -12.42
N PHE A 71 -9.66 5.82 -12.44
CA PHE A 71 -8.83 5.80 -11.24
C PHE A 71 -7.68 6.80 -11.33
N VAL A 72 -7.35 7.39 -10.20
CA VAL A 72 -6.18 8.24 -10.01
C VAL A 72 -5.27 7.57 -9.00
N VAL A 73 -3.99 7.50 -9.34
CA VAL A 73 -2.94 7.03 -8.44
C VAL A 73 -2.20 8.27 -7.91
N THR A 74 -2.22 8.45 -6.61
CA THR A 74 -1.61 9.60 -5.94
C THR A 74 -0.51 9.17 -4.99
N ARG A 75 0.43 10.06 -4.74
CA ARG A 75 1.41 9.86 -3.69
C ARG A 75 0.75 10.01 -2.32
N PRO A 76 1.06 9.15 -1.35
CA PRO A 76 0.58 9.34 0.00
C PRO A 76 1.17 10.59 0.63
N THR A 77 0.49 11.14 1.64
CA THR A 77 1.02 12.22 2.47
C THR A 77 2.22 11.73 3.28
N PHE A 78 3.02 12.64 3.79
CA PHE A 78 4.20 12.29 4.59
C PHE A 78 3.85 11.53 5.88
N THR A 79 2.71 11.84 6.47
CA THR A 79 2.21 11.21 7.71
C THR A 79 1.53 9.87 7.46
N ALA A 80 1.10 9.58 6.22
CA ALA A 80 0.40 8.34 5.91
C ALA A 80 1.31 7.11 6.06
N ARG A 81 0.74 6.06 6.60
CA ARG A 81 1.32 4.72 6.67
C ARG A 81 0.48 3.79 5.80
N ILE A 82 1.05 2.66 5.41
CA ILE A 82 0.31 1.73 4.54
C ILE A 82 -0.97 1.20 5.17
N CYS A 83 -1.03 1.19 6.50
CA CYS A 83 -2.21 0.80 7.28
C CYS A 83 -3.09 1.97 7.70
N SER A 84 -2.77 3.22 7.31
CA SER A 84 -3.61 4.39 7.64
C SER A 84 -5.02 4.24 7.08
N VAL A 85 -5.96 4.90 7.72
CA VAL A 85 -7.32 5.07 7.17
C VAL A 85 -7.24 6.05 6.01
N PHE A 86 -7.66 5.62 4.84
CA PHE A 86 -7.69 6.44 3.63
C PHE A 86 -9.11 6.98 3.38
N PRO A 87 -9.23 8.11 2.65
CA PRO A 87 -10.54 8.64 2.28
C PRO A 87 -11.38 7.57 1.56
N GLU A 88 -12.69 7.76 1.61
CA GLU A 88 -13.69 6.88 1.03
C GLU A 88 -13.30 6.34 -0.36
N TYR A 89 -13.42 5.04 -0.55
CA TYR A 89 -13.07 4.30 -1.78
C TYR A 89 -11.59 4.38 -2.17
N SER A 90 -10.72 4.88 -1.30
CA SER A 90 -9.28 4.91 -1.54
C SER A 90 -8.59 3.76 -0.81
N PHE A 91 -7.54 3.23 -1.43
CA PHE A 91 -6.74 2.17 -0.82
C PHE A 91 -5.27 2.29 -1.21
N PRO A 92 -4.35 1.86 -0.35
CA PRO A 92 -2.94 1.79 -0.70
C PRO A 92 -2.67 0.60 -1.62
N MET A 93 -1.73 0.76 -2.54
CA MET A 93 -1.30 -0.32 -3.43
C MET A 93 0.18 -0.23 -3.75
N TYR A 94 0.86 -1.36 -3.76
CA TYR A 94 2.27 -1.44 -4.08
C TYR A 94 2.54 -1.19 -5.56
N GLU A 95 3.65 -0.49 -5.86
CA GLU A 95 4.13 -0.26 -7.22
C GLU A 95 4.31 -1.58 -7.98
N ILE A 96 4.90 -2.59 -7.32
CA ILE A 96 5.15 -3.91 -7.89
C ILE A 96 3.89 -4.56 -8.47
N ALA A 97 2.72 -4.31 -7.88
CA ALA A 97 1.47 -4.88 -8.34
C ALA A 97 1.10 -4.43 -9.76
N PHE A 98 1.34 -3.18 -10.06
CA PHE A 98 1.05 -2.61 -11.38
C PHE A 98 2.21 -2.83 -12.35
N LYS A 99 3.43 -2.53 -11.92
CA LYS A 99 4.60 -2.47 -12.79
C LYS A 99 5.10 -3.87 -13.19
N ASP A 100 5.17 -4.78 -12.22
CA ASP A 100 5.81 -6.07 -12.42
C ASP A 100 4.80 -7.20 -12.54
N LEU A 101 3.70 -7.16 -11.76
CA LEU A 101 2.67 -8.21 -11.83
C LEU A 101 1.59 -7.92 -12.87
N GLY A 102 1.58 -6.72 -13.46
CA GLY A 102 0.65 -6.34 -14.51
C GLY A 102 -0.81 -6.31 -14.08
N LEU A 103 -1.09 -6.06 -12.80
CA LEU A 103 -2.45 -5.81 -12.34
C LEU A 103 -2.96 -4.50 -12.97
N GLN A 104 -4.21 -4.51 -13.36
CA GLN A 104 -4.85 -3.37 -14.01
C GLN A 104 -6.02 -2.87 -13.15
N LEU A 105 -6.38 -1.61 -13.35
CA LEU A 105 -7.58 -1.02 -12.76
C LEU A 105 -8.56 -0.67 -13.89
N PRO A 106 -9.86 -0.94 -13.67
CA PRO A 106 -10.44 -1.62 -12.51
C PRO A 106 -9.95 -3.07 -12.39
N PHE A 107 -9.94 -3.57 -11.16
CA PHE A 107 -9.75 -5.01 -10.95
C PHE A 107 -10.86 -5.78 -11.66
N SER A 108 -10.54 -7.00 -12.12
CA SER A 108 -11.56 -7.90 -12.68
C SER A 108 -12.54 -8.34 -11.58
N ASP A 109 -13.76 -8.73 -11.98
CA ASP A 109 -14.77 -9.25 -11.07
C ASP A 109 -14.24 -10.43 -10.24
N PHE A 110 -13.39 -11.26 -10.83
CA PHE A 110 -12.74 -12.34 -10.12
C PHE A 110 -11.79 -11.81 -9.04
N GLN A 111 -10.93 -10.83 -9.34
CA GLN A 111 -10.00 -10.24 -8.38
C GLN A 111 -10.77 -9.56 -7.24
N VAL A 112 -11.79 -8.79 -7.55
CA VAL A 112 -12.68 -8.18 -6.55
C VAL A 112 -13.34 -9.25 -5.70
N GLY A 113 -13.84 -10.32 -6.32
CA GLY A 113 -14.44 -11.45 -5.61
C GLY A 113 -13.48 -12.14 -4.65
N VAL A 114 -12.20 -12.31 -5.00
CA VAL A 114 -11.17 -12.86 -4.10
C VAL A 114 -10.94 -11.93 -2.92
N PHE A 115 -10.75 -10.63 -3.14
CA PHE A 115 -10.54 -9.66 -2.07
C PHE A 115 -11.73 -9.58 -1.11
N SER A 116 -12.94 -9.53 -1.65
CA SER A 116 -14.19 -9.54 -0.87
C SER A 116 -14.35 -10.82 -0.05
N HIS A 117 -14.08 -11.99 -0.65
CA HIS A 117 -14.16 -13.27 0.07
C HIS A 117 -13.18 -13.35 1.23
N LEU A 118 -11.98 -12.78 1.06
CA LEU A 118 -10.95 -12.73 2.11
C LEU A 118 -11.23 -11.64 3.15
N GLY A 119 -12.05 -10.65 2.85
CA GLY A 119 -12.24 -9.45 3.66
C GLY A 119 -10.96 -8.63 3.80
N LEU A 120 -10.11 -8.60 2.76
CA LEU A 120 -8.79 -7.96 2.79
C LEU A 120 -8.67 -6.91 1.71
N ALA A 121 -8.03 -5.79 2.05
CA ALA A 121 -7.55 -4.86 1.05
C ALA A 121 -6.42 -5.51 0.21
N PRO A 122 -6.28 -5.18 -1.09
CA PRO A 122 -5.24 -5.76 -1.93
C PRO A 122 -3.83 -5.60 -1.39
N SER A 123 -3.54 -4.49 -0.71
CA SER A 123 -2.23 -4.22 -0.08
C SER A 123 -1.92 -5.07 1.15
N GLN A 124 -2.91 -5.75 1.71
CA GLN A 124 -2.68 -6.70 2.80
C GLN A 124 -2.19 -8.05 2.28
N LEU A 125 -2.25 -8.29 0.98
CA LEU A 125 -1.73 -9.49 0.36
C LEU A 125 -0.26 -9.33 -0.03
N HIS A 126 0.53 -10.34 0.28
CA HIS A 126 1.92 -10.42 -0.18
C HIS A 126 1.97 -10.43 -1.72
N PRO A 127 2.96 -9.80 -2.38
CA PRO A 127 3.05 -9.75 -3.84
C PRO A 127 2.95 -11.10 -4.54
N ASN A 128 3.54 -12.17 -3.99
CA ASN A 128 3.38 -13.51 -4.56
C ASN A 128 1.91 -13.98 -4.55
N SER A 129 1.12 -13.54 -3.58
CA SER A 129 -0.32 -13.86 -3.52
C SER A 129 -1.10 -13.13 -4.61
N LEU A 130 -0.76 -11.87 -4.84
CA LEU A 130 -1.32 -11.09 -5.97
C LEU A 130 -0.94 -11.73 -7.32
N ALA A 131 0.32 -12.17 -7.45
CA ALA A 131 0.78 -12.91 -8.62
C ALA A 131 -0.01 -14.21 -8.84
N PHE A 132 -0.30 -14.96 -7.79
CA PHE A 132 -1.11 -16.18 -7.88
C PHE A 132 -2.55 -15.90 -8.33
N ILE A 133 -3.19 -14.85 -7.81
CA ILE A 133 -4.54 -14.45 -8.25
C ILE A 133 -4.52 -14.16 -9.75
N ARG A 134 -3.55 -13.37 -10.20
CA ARG A 134 -3.39 -13.03 -11.63
C ARG A 134 -3.09 -14.24 -12.50
N ALA A 135 -2.14 -15.08 -12.08
CA ALA A 135 -1.76 -16.28 -12.81
C ALA A 135 -2.92 -17.27 -12.95
N PHE A 136 -3.68 -17.48 -11.88
CA PHE A 136 -4.86 -18.36 -11.90
C PHE A 136 -5.90 -17.84 -12.88
N GLU A 137 -6.22 -16.55 -12.83
CA GLU A 137 -7.17 -15.93 -13.74
C GLU A 137 -6.75 -16.11 -15.21
N LEU A 138 -5.48 -15.83 -15.53
CA LEU A 138 -4.95 -15.98 -16.87
C LEU A 138 -4.95 -17.45 -17.32
N THR A 139 -4.61 -18.37 -16.44
CA THR A 139 -4.61 -19.81 -16.72
C THR A 139 -6.01 -20.31 -17.03
N CYS A 140 -7.00 -19.94 -16.22
CA CYS A 140 -8.40 -20.30 -16.49
C CYS A 140 -8.88 -19.76 -17.83
N ARG A 141 -8.55 -18.51 -18.14
CA ARG A 141 -8.87 -17.89 -19.45
C ARG A 141 -8.22 -18.65 -20.62
N PHE A 142 -6.94 -19.00 -20.47
CA PHE A 142 -6.22 -19.76 -21.49
C PHE A 142 -6.83 -21.15 -21.70
N LEU A 143 -7.18 -21.84 -20.63
CA LEU A 143 -7.80 -23.17 -20.67
C LEU A 143 -9.30 -23.11 -20.99
N ARG A 144 -9.89 -21.93 -21.16
CA ARG A 144 -11.32 -21.72 -21.42
C ARG A 144 -12.24 -22.33 -20.36
N ILE A 145 -11.80 -22.33 -19.10
CA ILE A 145 -12.59 -22.77 -17.95
C ILE A 145 -13.08 -21.57 -17.16
N GLY A 146 -14.25 -21.71 -16.53
CA GLY A 146 -14.83 -20.66 -15.70
C GLY A 146 -13.93 -20.29 -14.53
N VAL A 147 -13.62 -19.01 -14.41
CA VAL A 147 -12.88 -18.47 -13.26
C VAL A 147 -13.85 -18.29 -12.10
N THR A 148 -13.74 -19.11 -11.06
CA THR A 148 -14.66 -19.06 -9.92
C THR A 148 -13.89 -19.00 -8.58
N ILE A 149 -14.48 -18.35 -7.60
CA ILE A 149 -13.93 -18.25 -6.24
C ILE A 149 -13.79 -19.62 -5.58
N PRO A 150 -14.79 -20.54 -5.65
CA PRO A 150 -14.64 -21.88 -5.07
C PRO A 150 -13.50 -22.68 -5.70
N LEU A 151 -13.30 -22.57 -7.02
CA LEU A 151 -12.21 -23.25 -7.70
C LEU A 151 -10.85 -22.71 -7.27
N PHE A 152 -10.74 -21.38 -7.12
CA PHE A 152 -9.53 -20.73 -6.63
C PHE A 152 -9.14 -21.25 -5.23
N PHE A 153 -10.08 -21.28 -4.29
CA PHE A 153 -9.80 -21.73 -2.93
C PHE A 153 -9.67 -23.25 -2.75
N ARG A 154 -9.92 -24.04 -3.79
CA ARG A 154 -9.46 -25.45 -3.84
C ARG A 154 -7.96 -25.57 -4.12
N VAL A 155 -7.40 -24.60 -4.83
CA VAL A 155 -5.96 -24.57 -5.17
C VAL A 155 -5.17 -23.83 -4.10
N PHE A 156 -5.71 -22.74 -3.59
CA PHE A 156 -5.03 -21.84 -2.66
C PHE A 156 -5.75 -21.80 -1.31
N HIS A 157 -4.96 -21.69 -0.26
CA HIS A 157 -5.47 -21.43 1.09
C HIS A 157 -4.71 -20.26 1.72
N LEU A 158 -5.38 -19.59 2.65
CA LEU A 158 -4.83 -18.46 3.35
C LEU A 158 -3.81 -18.90 4.39
N GLN A 159 -2.62 -18.31 4.34
CA GLN A 159 -1.60 -18.45 5.36
C GLN A 159 -1.41 -17.10 6.05
N ARG A 160 -1.88 -17.01 7.29
CA ARG A 160 -1.67 -15.81 8.09
C ARG A 160 -0.30 -15.84 8.74
N GLN A 161 0.45 -14.75 8.61
CA GLN A 161 1.66 -14.52 9.38
C GLN A 161 1.25 -13.70 10.61
N SER A 162 1.01 -14.36 11.73
CA SER A 162 0.74 -13.66 12.98
C SER A 162 1.94 -13.77 13.92
N ARG A 163 2.32 -12.66 14.53
CA ARG A 163 3.21 -12.63 15.68
C ARG A 163 2.48 -11.93 16.83
N GLY A 164 2.25 -12.65 17.93
CA GLY A 164 1.58 -12.11 19.11
C GLY A 164 0.14 -11.63 18.86
N GLY A 165 -0.63 -12.33 18.01
CA GLY A 165 -2.02 -12.00 17.71
C GLY A 165 -2.23 -10.82 16.74
N LYS A 166 -1.17 -10.12 16.33
CA LYS A 166 -1.24 -9.01 15.39
C LYS A 166 -0.81 -9.43 13.98
N HIS A 167 -1.43 -8.86 12.97
CA HIS A 167 -1.27 -9.25 11.57
C HIS A 167 -0.52 -8.17 10.77
N SER A 168 0.35 -8.62 9.85
CA SER A 168 1.03 -7.73 8.89
C SER A 168 0.53 -8.02 7.48
N TRP A 169 1.16 -8.97 6.80
CA TRP A 169 0.75 -9.42 5.48
C TRP A 169 0.18 -10.82 5.55
N VAL A 170 -0.69 -11.08 4.59
CA VAL A 170 -1.31 -12.37 4.42
C VAL A 170 -0.80 -12.99 3.13
N SER A 171 -0.44 -14.26 3.18
CA SER A 171 0.03 -15.01 2.03
C SER A 171 -0.97 -16.09 1.62
N LEU A 172 -1.05 -16.32 0.32
CA LEU A 172 -1.71 -17.49 -0.23
C LEU A 172 -0.68 -18.60 -0.42
N LYS A 173 -1.04 -19.80 -0.01
CA LYS A 173 -0.25 -21.01 -0.20
C LYS A 173 -1.02 -21.98 -1.07
N GLN A 174 -0.32 -22.66 -1.97
CA GLN A 174 -0.91 -23.68 -2.84
C GLN A 174 -1.05 -25.01 -2.10
N SER A 175 -2.17 -25.70 -2.27
CA SER A 175 -2.37 -27.06 -1.79
C SER A 175 -1.50 -28.06 -2.56
N LYS A 176 -1.36 -27.84 -3.87
CA LYS A 176 -0.42 -28.53 -4.75
C LYS A 176 0.34 -27.49 -5.55
N ARG A 177 1.62 -27.70 -5.83
CA ARG A 177 2.47 -26.74 -6.56
C ARG A 177 2.09 -26.73 -8.05
N LEU A 178 1.09 -25.94 -8.40
CA LEU A 178 0.65 -25.72 -9.79
C LEU A 178 1.35 -24.51 -10.43
N PHE A 179 1.67 -23.51 -9.65
CA PHE A 179 2.31 -22.28 -10.10
C PHE A 179 3.68 -22.11 -9.44
N ARG A 180 4.62 -21.53 -10.16
CA ARG A 180 5.86 -21.03 -9.54
C ARG A 180 5.57 -19.74 -8.81
N MET A 181 6.29 -19.49 -7.72
CA MET A 181 6.26 -18.16 -7.10
C MET A 181 6.83 -17.14 -8.09
N TYR A 182 6.32 -15.92 -8.05
CA TYR A 182 6.86 -14.82 -8.84
C TYR A 182 8.33 -14.57 -8.49
N MET A 183 8.62 -14.51 -7.19
CA MET A 183 9.99 -14.46 -6.66
C MET A 183 10.07 -15.28 -5.36
N ASP A 184 11.21 -15.95 -5.13
CA ASP A 184 11.45 -16.66 -3.87
C ASP A 184 11.46 -15.72 -2.67
N SER A 185 11.98 -14.50 -2.86
CA SER A 185 11.96 -13.42 -1.88
C SER A 185 11.71 -12.08 -2.56
N VAL A 186 10.55 -11.50 -2.32
CA VAL A 186 10.23 -10.15 -2.79
C VAL A 186 10.76 -9.15 -1.77
N ARG A 187 11.83 -8.44 -2.12
CA ARG A 187 12.44 -7.43 -1.26
C ARG A 187 12.12 -6.02 -1.74
N GLY A 188 12.11 -5.04 -0.82
CA GLY A 188 12.00 -3.61 -1.17
C GLY A 188 10.66 -3.19 -1.78
N PHE A 189 9.59 -3.98 -1.58
CA PHE A 189 8.25 -3.59 -2.06
C PHE A 189 7.47 -2.78 -1.02
N LYS A 190 7.78 -2.97 0.26
CA LYS A 190 6.98 -2.51 1.39
C LYS A 190 6.85 -0.99 1.47
N ASP A 191 7.88 -0.27 1.10
CA ASP A 191 7.97 1.19 1.11
C ASP A 191 7.66 1.84 -0.24
N LYS A 192 7.39 1.05 -1.29
CA LYS A 192 7.03 1.52 -2.63
C LYS A 192 5.55 1.36 -2.89
N TRP A 193 4.76 2.30 -2.38
CA TRP A 193 3.31 2.25 -2.51
C TRP A 193 2.70 3.62 -2.78
N TYR A 194 1.54 3.60 -3.39
CA TYR A 194 0.72 4.74 -3.77
C TYR A 194 -0.68 4.60 -3.19
N VAL A 195 -1.45 5.68 -3.21
CA VAL A 195 -2.87 5.66 -2.89
C VAL A 195 -3.65 5.65 -4.21
N VAL A 196 -4.50 4.66 -4.37
CA VAL A 196 -5.42 4.52 -5.50
C VAL A 196 -6.79 5.02 -5.05
N ARG A 197 -7.43 5.85 -5.89
CA ARG A 197 -8.80 6.29 -5.67
C ARG A 197 -9.57 6.31 -6.98
N PRO A 198 -10.88 6.05 -6.98
CA PRO A 198 -11.72 6.28 -8.17
C PRO A 198 -11.84 7.77 -8.46
N VAL A 199 -12.02 8.13 -9.72
CA VAL A 199 -12.26 9.54 -10.15
C VAL A 199 -13.68 9.95 -9.82
N THR A 200 -14.64 9.04 -10.02
CA THR A 200 -16.06 9.23 -9.70
C THR A 200 -16.43 8.34 -8.51
N LYS A 201 -17.28 8.84 -7.63
CA LYS A 201 -17.86 7.99 -6.58
C LYS A 201 -18.62 6.85 -7.26
N PRO A 202 -18.45 5.59 -6.81
CA PRO A 202 -19.35 4.52 -7.21
C PRO A 202 -20.79 4.91 -6.84
N LEU A 203 -21.73 4.62 -7.73
CA LEU A 203 -23.17 4.77 -7.48
C LEU A 203 -23.63 3.81 -6.39
#